data_130cf296f8241f96159e48cf54996213
#
_entry.id   130cf296f8241f96159e48cf54996213
#
_cell.length_a   1.000
_cell.length_b   1.000
_cell.length_c   1.000
_cell.angle_alpha   90.00
_cell.angle_beta   90.00
_cell.angle_gamma   90.00
#
_symmetry.space_group_name_H-M   'P 1'
#
loop_
_entity.id
_entity.type
_entity.pdbx_description
1 polymer ?
#
loop_
_entity_poly.entity_id
_entity_poly.type
_entity_poly.pdbx_seq_one_letter_code
_entity_poly.pdbx_strand_id
1 'polypeptide(L)'
;MPTPSAKPPVFFDPYKSETDFLLGAAALTSVAASATVDVGRQVALDLAVSLVGLAASAGAREAVIRAAILKRAIAEEALPEAERGKPNLYDRFNNMAGARDSYDGERQFETGIGWIGYPEILGQDGSFNGFRRTPEQALGVLYASSVPVRSGAFFPAGVNGVIQYSGSNQTS
;
A
#
# COMPACT_ATOMS: atom_id res chain seq x y z
N MET A 1 3.79 35.04 -4.72
CA MET A 1 2.92 33.85 -4.59
C MET A 1 3.24 33.22 -3.23
N PRO A 2 2.28 32.96 -2.35
CA PRO A 2 2.56 32.29 -1.10
C PRO A 2 3.01 30.87 -1.40
N THR A 3 4.16 30.46 -0.86
CA THR A 3 4.63 29.08 -0.86
C THR A 3 3.59 28.21 -0.14
N PRO A 4 3.17 27.06 -0.73
CA PRO A 4 2.30 26.15 -0.02
C PRO A 4 2.98 25.75 1.29
N SER A 5 2.31 25.96 2.40
CA SER A 5 2.75 25.43 3.69
C SER A 5 2.82 23.92 3.58
N ALA A 6 4.00 23.39 3.39
CA ALA A 6 4.22 21.95 3.38
C ALA A 6 3.80 21.40 4.75
N LYS A 7 2.71 20.64 4.80
CA LYS A 7 2.43 19.82 5.99
C LYS A 7 3.67 19.00 6.32
N PRO A 8 4.05 18.90 7.60
CA PRO A 8 5.16 18.02 7.96
C PRO A 8 4.88 16.61 7.46
N PRO A 9 5.90 15.89 6.96
CA PRO A 9 5.72 14.54 6.45
C PRO A 9 5.10 13.66 7.53
N VAL A 10 4.06 12.93 7.16
CA VAL A 10 3.43 11.95 8.06
C VAL A 10 4.46 10.84 8.27
N PHE A 11 4.81 10.59 9.52
CA PHE A 11 5.68 9.47 9.90
C PHE A 11 4.82 8.28 10.29
N PHE A 12 5.11 7.12 9.73
CA PHE A 12 4.51 5.85 10.11
C PHE A 12 5.54 4.96 10.80
N ASP A 13 5.30 4.62 12.07
CA ASP A 13 6.17 3.73 12.84
C ASP A 13 5.59 2.30 12.86
N PRO A 14 6.12 1.38 12.05
CA PRO A 14 5.65 -0.01 12.02
C PRO A 14 6.04 -0.79 13.27
N TYR A 15 6.92 -0.29 14.10
CA TYR A 15 7.38 -0.98 15.31
C TYR A 15 6.62 -0.57 16.57
N LYS A 16 5.65 0.32 16.44
CA LYS A 16 4.83 0.78 17.55
C LYS A 16 3.97 -0.33 18.16
N SER A 17 3.48 -1.25 17.33
CA SER A 17 2.69 -2.41 17.75
C SER A 17 2.78 -3.52 16.70
N GLU A 18 2.43 -4.76 17.10
CA GLU A 18 2.31 -5.87 16.15
C GLU A 18 1.27 -5.59 15.05
N THR A 19 0.20 -4.91 15.38
CA THR A 19 -0.81 -4.49 14.40
C THR A 19 -0.27 -3.46 13.43
N ASP A 20 0.48 -2.46 13.91
CA ASP A 20 1.12 -1.47 13.01
C ASP A 20 2.18 -2.14 12.12
N PHE A 21 2.90 -3.12 12.65
CA PHE A 21 3.83 -3.92 11.84
C PHE A 21 3.11 -4.65 10.70
N LEU A 22 2.00 -5.33 10.99
CA LEU A 22 1.22 -6.04 9.96
C LEU A 22 0.63 -5.09 8.92
N LEU A 23 0.10 -3.95 9.33
CA LEU A 23 -0.40 -2.93 8.42
C LEU A 23 0.71 -2.37 7.53
N GLY A 24 1.87 -2.06 8.10
CA GLY A 24 3.04 -1.62 7.34
C GLY A 24 3.55 -2.67 6.36
N ALA A 25 3.62 -3.93 6.79
CA ALA A 25 4.03 -5.04 5.94
C ALA A 25 3.05 -5.26 4.77
N ALA A 26 1.74 -5.15 5.01
CA ALA A 26 0.74 -5.22 3.95
C ALA A 26 0.91 -4.09 2.93
N ALA A 27 1.11 -2.85 3.40
CA ALA A 27 1.34 -1.71 2.52
C ALA A 27 2.59 -1.89 1.65
N LEU A 28 3.70 -2.32 2.24
CA LEU A 28 4.97 -2.50 1.52
C LEU A 28 4.92 -3.65 0.52
N THR A 29 4.28 -4.78 0.86
CA THR A 29 4.16 -5.93 -0.05
C THR A 29 3.25 -5.62 -1.23
N SER A 30 2.17 -4.89 -1.04
CA SER A 30 1.29 -4.40 -2.11
C SER A 30 2.03 -3.49 -3.08
N VAL A 31 2.80 -2.52 -2.56
CA VAL A 31 3.63 -1.65 -3.39
C VAL A 31 4.69 -2.45 -4.14
N ALA A 32 5.38 -3.38 -3.49
CA ALA A 32 6.39 -4.20 -4.12
C ALA A 32 5.82 -5.04 -5.27
N ALA A 33 4.65 -5.68 -5.07
CA ALA A 33 4.00 -6.45 -6.11
C ALA A 33 3.63 -5.57 -7.32
N SER A 34 2.91 -4.48 -7.09
CA SER A 34 2.40 -3.60 -8.15
C SER A 34 3.51 -2.86 -8.92
N ALA A 35 4.55 -2.39 -8.23
CA ALA A 35 5.70 -1.75 -8.87
C ALA A 35 6.52 -2.75 -9.70
N THR A 36 6.68 -3.99 -9.23
CA THR A 36 7.40 -5.03 -9.97
C THR A 36 6.68 -5.38 -11.29
N VAL A 37 5.34 -5.38 -11.30
CA VAL A 37 4.54 -5.58 -12.53
C VAL A 37 4.81 -4.46 -13.54
N ASP A 38 4.88 -3.20 -13.10
CA ASP A 38 5.14 -2.08 -14.01
C ASP A 38 6.56 -2.14 -14.60
N VAL A 39 7.57 -2.39 -13.78
CA VAL A 39 8.95 -2.55 -14.23
C VAL A 39 9.08 -3.72 -15.21
N GLY A 40 8.39 -4.84 -14.97
CA GLY A 40 8.40 -6.02 -15.84
C GLY A 40 7.94 -5.73 -17.28
N ARG A 41 7.13 -4.70 -17.48
CA ARG A 41 6.68 -4.28 -18.83
C ARG A 41 7.70 -3.46 -19.59
N GLN A 42 8.71 -2.94 -18.94
CA GLN A 42 9.66 -1.98 -19.49
C GLN A 42 11.03 -2.60 -19.75
N VAL A 43 11.24 -3.85 -19.39
CA VAL A 43 12.52 -4.54 -19.49
C VAL A 43 12.50 -5.64 -20.55
N ALA A 44 13.68 -6.14 -20.91
CA ALA A 44 13.81 -7.27 -21.83
C ALA A 44 13.16 -8.55 -21.29
N LEU A 45 12.70 -9.42 -22.17
CA LEU A 45 11.87 -10.59 -21.84
C LEU A 45 12.52 -11.53 -20.82
N ASP A 46 13.80 -11.77 -20.90
CA ASP A 46 14.56 -12.60 -19.97
C ASP A 46 14.51 -12.08 -18.53
N LEU A 47 14.63 -10.76 -18.36
CA LEU A 47 14.48 -10.10 -17.07
C LEU A 47 13.02 -10.03 -16.63
N ALA A 48 12.10 -9.81 -17.58
CA ALA A 48 10.67 -9.78 -17.29
C ALA A 48 10.17 -11.08 -16.65
N VAL A 49 10.65 -12.24 -17.11
CA VAL A 49 10.32 -13.56 -16.52
C VAL A 49 10.71 -13.63 -15.05
N SER A 50 11.90 -13.13 -14.71
CA SER A 50 12.34 -13.08 -13.30
C SER A 50 11.48 -12.14 -12.45
N LEU A 51 11.08 -11.01 -13.01
CA LEU A 51 10.21 -10.03 -12.33
C LEU A 51 8.77 -10.56 -12.11
N VAL A 52 8.25 -11.37 -13.04
CA VAL A 52 6.96 -12.06 -12.83
C VAL A 52 7.03 -12.97 -11.61
N GLY A 53 8.10 -13.74 -11.45
CA GLY A 53 8.32 -14.58 -10.25
C GLY A 53 8.40 -13.75 -8.97
N LEU A 54 9.06 -12.61 -9.03
CA LEU A 54 9.16 -11.70 -7.88
C LEU A 54 7.80 -11.07 -7.52
N ALA A 55 7.04 -10.61 -8.52
CA ALA A 55 5.70 -10.07 -8.33
C ALA A 55 4.75 -11.11 -7.73
N ALA A 56 4.76 -12.34 -8.25
CA ALA A 56 3.96 -13.45 -7.73
C ALA A 56 4.32 -13.77 -6.27
N SER A 57 5.62 -13.78 -5.94
CA SER A 57 6.09 -13.98 -4.57
C SER A 57 5.66 -12.86 -3.62
N ALA A 58 5.68 -11.60 -4.08
CA ALA A 58 5.23 -10.46 -3.29
C ALA A 58 3.72 -10.53 -3.05
N GLY A 59 2.92 -10.85 -4.08
CA GLY A 59 1.47 -11.04 -3.96
C GLY A 59 1.09 -12.19 -3.03
N ALA A 60 1.81 -13.31 -3.07
CA ALA A 60 1.59 -14.42 -2.15
C ALA A 60 1.86 -14.02 -0.67
N ARG A 61 2.91 -13.25 -0.42
CA ARG A 61 3.19 -12.71 0.92
C ARG A 61 2.12 -11.74 1.37
N GLU A 62 1.65 -10.87 0.48
CA GLU A 62 0.55 -9.96 0.77
C GLU A 62 -0.70 -10.71 1.19
N ALA A 63 -1.09 -11.76 0.46
CA ALA A 63 -2.26 -12.58 0.78
C ALA A 63 -2.15 -13.22 2.20
N VAL A 64 -0.97 -13.73 2.57
CA VAL A 64 -0.73 -14.27 3.92
C VAL A 64 -0.88 -13.19 4.99
N ILE A 65 -0.33 -12.00 4.75
CA ILE A 65 -0.42 -10.87 5.70
C ILE A 65 -1.88 -10.40 5.81
N ARG A 66 -2.60 -10.25 4.70
CA ARG A 66 -4.03 -9.90 4.71
C ARG A 66 -4.86 -10.94 5.47
N ALA A 67 -4.61 -12.23 5.27
CA ALA A 67 -5.28 -13.29 6.01
C ALA A 67 -5.00 -13.22 7.52
N ALA A 68 -3.78 -12.88 7.92
CA ALA A 68 -3.42 -12.69 9.33
C ALA A 68 -4.14 -11.47 9.95
N ILE A 69 -4.24 -10.37 9.20
CA ILE A 69 -4.96 -9.16 9.62
C ILE A 69 -6.46 -9.47 9.74
N LEU A 70 -7.04 -10.12 8.73
CA LEU A 70 -8.46 -10.52 8.73
C LEU A 70 -8.79 -11.41 9.93
N LYS A 71 -7.96 -12.42 10.22
CA LYS A 71 -8.15 -13.29 11.39
C LYS A 71 -8.18 -12.48 12.69
N ARG A 72 -7.32 -11.48 12.83
CA ARG A 72 -7.30 -10.59 14.01
C ARG A 72 -8.49 -9.65 14.06
N ALA A 73 -8.91 -9.11 12.91
CA ALA A 73 -10.08 -8.25 12.82
C ALA A 73 -11.36 -9.01 13.22
N ILE A 74 -11.52 -10.25 12.78
CA ILE A 74 -12.62 -11.12 13.19
C ILE A 74 -12.58 -11.40 14.70
N ALA A 75 -11.40 -11.65 15.26
CA ALA A 75 -11.25 -11.86 16.69
C ALA A 75 -11.58 -10.59 17.51
N GLU A 76 -11.20 -9.42 17.02
CA GLU A 76 -11.54 -8.13 17.63
C GLU A 76 -13.05 -7.88 17.59
N GLU A 77 -13.72 -8.19 16.47
CA GLU A 77 -15.18 -8.06 16.35
C GLU A 77 -15.97 -9.00 17.29
N ALA A 78 -15.37 -10.08 17.72
CA ALA A 78 -15.96 -10.98 18.71
C ALA A 78 -15.90 -10.44 20.16
N LEU A 79 -15.09 -9.38 20.41
CA LEU A 79 -15.01 -8.73 21.71
C LEU A 79 -16.23 -7.85 21.98
N PRO A 80 -16.56 -7.57 23.25
CA PRO A 80 -17.50 -6.52 23.59
C PRO A 80 -17.10 -5.18 22.97
N GLU A 81 -18.07 -4.38 22.53
CA GLU A 81 -17.81 -3.12 21.81
C GLU A 81 -16.89 -2.16 22.60
N ALA A 82 -16.95 -2.17 23.91
CA ALA A 82 -16.11 -1.34 24.76
C ALA A 82 -14.62 -1.74 24.75
N GLU A 83 -14.32 -2.98 24.34
CA GLU A 83 -12.96 -3.54 24.27
C GLU A 83 -12.35 -3.49 22.89
N ARG A 84 -13.14 -3.12 21.87
CA ARG A 84 -12.66 -3.00 20.48
C ARG A 84 -11.83 -1.74 20.30
N GLY A 85 -10.84 -1.80 19.42
CA GLY A 85 -10.09 -0.63 18.99
C GLY A 85 -10.99 0.44 18.34
N LYS A 86 -10.61 1.70 18.44
CA LYS A 86 -11.32 2.82 17.79
C LYS A 86 -10.31 3.71 17.03
N PRO A 87 -10.24 3.60 15.68
CA PRO A 87 -10.96 2.64 14.83
C PRO A 87 -10.51 1.19 15.06
N ASN A 88 -11.38 0.22 14.80
CA ASN A 88 -11.05 -1.20 14.84
C ASN A 88 -10.06 -1.59 13.74
N LEU A 89 -9.48 -2.77 13.80
CA LEU A 89 -8.45 -3.20 12.86
C LEU A 89 -8.98 -3.29 11.42
N TYR A 90 -10.24 -3.66 11.27
CA TYR A 90 -10.93 -3.73 9.99
C TYR A 90 -10.98 -2.36 9.31
N ASP A 91 -11.48 -1.35 10.03
CA ASP A 91 -11.55 0.03 9.54
C ASP A 91 -10.16 0.59 9.28
N ARG A 92 -9.18 0.28 10.13
CA ARG A 92 -7.78 0.72 9.95
C ARG A 92 -7.20 0.20 8.64
N PHE A 93 -7.44 -1.06 8.31
CA PHE A 93 -6.93 -1.63 7.05
C PHE A 93 -7.64 -1.03 5.85
N ASN A 94 -8.97 -0.94 5.88
CA ASN A 94 -9.75 -0.39 4.77
C ASN A 94 -9.44 1.10 4.55
N ASN A 95 -9.26 1.87 5.61
CA ASN A 95 -8.81 3.26 5.52
C ASN A 95 -7.41 3.38 4.92
N MET A 96 -6.49 2.45 5.26
CA MET A 96 -5.17 2.40 4.65
C MET A 96 -5.23 2.08 3.16
N ALA A 97 -6.10 1.15 2.73
CA ALA A 97 -6.30 0.83 1.32
C ALA A 97 -6.80 2.05 0.54
N GLY A 98 -7.85 2.72 1.03
CA GLY A 98 -8.36 3.95 0.41
C GLY A 98 -7.35 5.11 0.41
N ALA A 99 -6.51 5.21 1.44
CA ALA A 99 -5.44 6.20 1.47
C ALA A 99 -4.39 5.93 0.38
N ARG A 100 -4.02 4.66 0.16
CA ARG A 100 -3.07 4.29 -0.91
C ARG A 100 -3.60 4.67 -2.30
N ASP A 101 -4.88 4.43 -2.58
CA ASP A 101 -5.53 4.86 -3.81
C ASP A 101 -5.48 6.38 -4.00
N SER A 102 -5.56 7.14 -2.91
CA SER A 102 -5.47 8.60 -2.98
C SER A 102 -4.04 9.11 -3.21
N TYR A 103 -3.02 8.33 -2.84
CA TYR A 103 -1.62 8.72 -2.96
C TYR A 103 -1.01 8.38 -4.31
N ASP A 104 -1.50 7.37 -5.01
CA ASP A 104 -0.97 7.00 -6.32
C ASP A 104 -1.62 7.76 -7.48
N GLY A 105 -2.65 8.57 -7.20
CA GLY A 105 -3.26 9.50 -8.16
C GLY A 105 -4.14 8.84 -9.23
N GLU A 106 -4.23 7.53 -9.24
CA GLU A 106 -5.16 6.78 -10.08
C GLU A 106 -6.33 6.28 -9.24
N ARG A 107 -7.51 6.22 -9.85
CA ARG A 107 -8.66 5.53 -9.26
C ARG A 107 -8.49 4.01 -9.43
N GLN A 108 -7.44 3.48 -8.88
CA GLN A 108 -7.31 2.04 -8.74
C GLN A 108 -7.96 1.71 -7.42
N PHE A 109 -9.14 1.16 -7.49
CA PHE A 109 -9.88 0.74 -6.30
C PHE A 109 -9.17 -0.46 -5.68
N GLU A 110 -8.15 -0.18 -4.89
CA GLU A 110 -7.52 -1.21 -4.10
C GLU A 110 -8.53 -1.74 -3.11
N THR A 111 -8.89 -3.01 -3.24
CA THR A 111 -9.83 -3.63 -2.32
C THR A 111 -9.22 -3.73 -0.93
N GLY A 112 -10.02 -3.42 0.09
CA GLY A 112 -9.66 -3.67 1.48
C GLY A 112 -9.54 -5.17 1.79
N ILE A 113 -9.74 -5.57 3.03
CA ILE A 113 -9.82 -6.98 3.42
C ILE A 113 -11.27 -7.52 3.36
N GLY A 114 -12.17 -6.82 2.64
CA GLY A 114 -13.58 -7.16 2.53
C GLY A 114 -14.34 -6.82 3.81
N TRP A 115 -15.33 -7.59 4.20
CA TRP A 115 -16.04 -7.49 5.49
C TRP A 115 -16.37 -8.90 6.02
N ILE A 116 -16.81 -8.97 7.25
CA ILE A 116 -17.19 -10.26 7.85
C ILE A 116 -18.26 -10.93 7.00
N GLY A 117 -17.94 -12.13 6.48
CA GLY A 117 -18.77 -12.87 5.54
C GLY A 117 -18.33 -12.82 4.07
N TYR A 118 -17.54 -11.81 3.68
CA TYR A 118 -16.98 -11.67 2.32
C TYR A 118 -15.52 -11.26 2.40
N PRO A 119 -14.62 -12.14 2.81
CA PRO A 119 -13.20 -11.81 2.97
C PRO A 119 -12.51 -11.63 1.62
N GLU A 120 -11.71 -10.58 1.50
CA GLU A 120 -10.83 -10.33 0.37
C GLU A 120 -9.36 -10.35 0.82
N ILE A 121 -8.69 -11.45 0.54
CA ILE A 121 -7.29 -11.66 0.92
C ILE A 121 -6.31 -11.38 -0.21
N LEU A 122 -6.79 -11.20 -1.43
CA LEU A 122 -5.97 -10.86 -2.59
C LEU A 122 -5.93 -9.34 -2.77
N GLY A 123 -4.74 -8.79 -2.95
CA GLY A 123 -4.57 -7.40 -3.38
C GLY A 123 -4.93 -7.28 -4.87
N GLN A 124 -6.07 -6.71 -5.17
CA GLN A 124 -6.58 -6.58 -6.53
C GLN A 124 -7.37 -5.28 -6.70
N ASP A 125 -7.61 -4.88 -7.92
CA ASP A 125 -8.56 -3.83 -8.24
C ASP A 125 -10.01 -4.34 -8.19
N GLY A 126 -10.98 -3.44 -8.29
CA GLY A 126 -12.40 -3.80 -8.28
C GLY A 126 -12.84 -4.67 -9.48
N SER A 127 -11.95 -4.92 -10.46
CA SER A 127 -12.17 -5.81 -11.61
C SER A 127 -11.46 -7.16 -11.47
N PHE A 128 -10.98 -7.49 -10.29
CA PHE A 128 -10.25 -8.71 -9.96
C PHE A 128 -8.90 -8.86 -10.69
N ASN A 129 -8.31 -7.75 -11.14
CA ASN A 129 -7.00 -7.74 -11.76
C ASN A 129 -5.93 -7.27 -10.78
N GLY A 130 -4.73 -7.81 -10.89
CA GLY A 130 -3.57 -7.24 -10.24
C GLY A 130 -3.26 -5.87 -10.83
N PHE A 131 -3.19 -4.85 -10.01
CA PHE A 131 -2.89 -3.49 -10.44
C PHE A 131 -1.38 -3.23 -10.47
N ARG A 132 -0.99 -2.18 -11.17
CA ARG A 132 0.40 -1.74 -11.31
C ARG A 132 0.56 -0.33 -10.77
N ARG A 133 1.79 -0.03 -10.31
CA ARG A 133 2.18 1.32 -9.91
C ARG A 133 3.47 1.72 -10.62
N THR A 134 3.49 2.92 -11.20
CA THR A 134 4.75 3.51 -11.64
C THR A 134 5.66 3.78 -10.44
N PRO A 135 6.97 3.98 -10.64
CA PRO A 135 7.87 4.31 -9.53
C PRO A 135 7.42 5.53 -8.73
N GLU A 136 6.90 6.56 -9.39
CA GLU A 136 6.40 7.77 -8.74
C GLU A 136 5.13 7.52 -7.92
N GLN A 137 4.23 6.68 -8.42
CA GLN A 137 3.04 6.23 -7.69
C GLN A 137 3.42 5.37 -6.48
N ALA A 138 4.36 4.46 -6.66
CA ALA A 138 4.91 3.67 -5.56
C ALA A 138 5.49 4.57 -4.47
N LEU A 139 6.27 5.58 -4.84
CA LEU A 139 6.78 6.57 -3.89
C LEU A 139 5.66 7.40 -3.25
N GLY A 140 4.57 7.70 -3.96
CA GLY A 140 3.39 8.36 -3.39
C GLY A 140 2.84 7.61 -2.19
N VAL A 141 2.66 6.30 -2.33
CA VAL A 141 2.22 5.44 -1.23
C VAL A 141 3.28 5.36 -0.12
N LEU A 142 4.56 5.16 -0.47
CA LEU A 142 5.66 5.03 0.50
C LEU A 142 5.92 6.30 1.31
N TYR A 143 5.64 7.46 0.74
CA TYR A 143 5.76 8.76 1.42
C TYR A 143 4.44 9.24 2.03
N ALA A 144 3.33 8.53 1.80
CA ALA A 144 1.97 8.92 2.16
C ALA A 144 1.62 10.35 1.65
N SER A 145 1.83 10.58 0.36
CA SER A 145 1.63 11.91 -0.25
C SER A 145 1.03 11.81 -1.64
N SER A 146 -0.04 12.57 -1.88
CA SER A 146 -0.68 12.76 -3.19
C SER A 146 -0.02 13.89 -4.01
N VAL A 147 0.95 14.58 -3.45
CA VAL A 147 1.72 15.64 -4.12
C VAL A 147 3.19 15.25 -4.22
N PRO A 148 3.95 15.80 -5.19
CA PRO A 148 5.36 15.50 -5.33
C PRO A 148 6.16 15.88 -4.07
N VAL A 149 6.74 14.87 -3.41
CA VAL A 149 7.64 15.02 -2.26
C VAL A 149 8.84 14.08 -2.41
N ARG A 150 9.90 14.31 -1.64
CA ARG A 150 11.12 13.49 -1.66
C ARG A 150 11.24 12.54 -0.46
N SER A 151 10.35 12.66 0.50
CA SER A 151 10.41 11.88 1.74
C SER A 151 9.05 11.87 2.43
N GLY A 152 8.81 10.94 3.33
CA GLY A 152 7.59 10.83 4.12
C GLY A 152 7.44 9.46 4.75
N ALA A 153 6.33 9.20 5.36
CA ALA A 153 5.87 7.98 6.04
C ALA A 153 6.94 6.91 6.32
N PHE A 154 7.14 5.94 5.42
CA PHE A 154 8.09 4.84 5.58
C PHE A 154 9.55 5.26 5.36
N PHE A 155 9.79 6.37 4.67
CA PHE A 155 11.12 6.85 4.28
C PHE A 155 11.27 8.33 4.65
N PRO A 156 11.40 8.67 5.94
CA PRO A 156 11.50 10.06 6.39
C PRO A 156 12.73 10.79 5.87
N ALA A 157 13.80 10.06 5.53
CA ALA A 157 15.01 10.62 4.89
C ALA A 157 14.97 10.54 3.35
N GLY A 158 13.88 10.03 2.76
CA GLY A 158 13.77 9.75 1.34
C GLY A 158 14.46 8.45 0.93
N VAL A 159 14.44 8.19 -0.38
CA VAL A 159 15.11 7.02 -0.99
C VAL A 159 16.30 7.46 -1.83
N ASN A 160 17.25 6.53 -2.03
CA ASN A 160 18.36 6.71 -2.96
C ASN A 160 17.97 6.18 -4.35
N GLY A 161 18.40 6.84 -5.40
CA GLY A 161 18.16 6.42 -6.78
C GLY A 161 17.92 7.59 -7.71
N VAL A 162 17.60 7.28 -8.97
CA VAL A 162 17.32 8.29 -10.01
C VAL A 162 15.94 8.90 -9.77
N ILE A 163 14.95 8.08 -9.44
CA ILE A 163 13.58 8.53 -9.14
C ILE A 163 13.46 8.67 -7.63
N GLN A 164 13.27 9.89 -7.16
CA GLN A 164 13.21 10.22 -5.74
C GLN A 164 11.95 10.99 -5.34
N TYR A 165 11.19 11.49 -6.31
CA TYR A 165 9.97 12.24 -6.07
C TYR A 165 8.75 11.34 -6.25
N SER A 166 7.80 11.46 -5.33
CA SER A 166 6.44 10.97 -5.54
C SER A 166 5.68 11.90 -6.48
N GLY A 167 4.56 11.45 -6.96
CA GLY A 167 3.63 12.21 -7.78
C GLY A 167 3.37 11.54 -9.11
N SER A 168 2.12 11.60 -9.53
CA SER A 168 1.73 11.16 -10.86
C SER A 168 2.09 12.26 -11.86
N ASN A 169 3.14 12.09 -12.63
CA ASN A 169 3.17 12.76 -13.92
C ASN A 169 2.12 12.07 -14.81
N GLN A 170 0.88 12.48 -14.63
CA GLN A 170 -0.14 12.26 -15.65
C GLN A 170 0.16 13.22 -16.80
N THR A 171 1.15 12.93 -17.59
CA THR A 171 1.20 13.36 -18.97
C THR A 171 0.95 12.13 -19.79
N SER A 172 -0.29 12.07 -20.23
CA SER A 172 -0.86 11.20 -21.28
C SER A 172 0.09 10.87 -22.41
#